data_81372bf6e6f1f0f3b65950eebf0dc525
#
_entry.id   81372bf6e6f1f0f3b65950eebf0dc525
#
_cell.length_a   1.000
_cell.length_b   1.000
_cell.length_c   1.000
_cell.angle_alpha   90.00
_cell.angle_beta   90.00
_cell.angle_gamma   90.00
#
_symmetry.space_group_name_H-M   'P 1'
#
loop_
_entity.id
_entity.type
_entity.pdbx_description
1 polymer ?
#
loop_
_entity_poly.entity_id
_entity_poly.type
_entity_poly.pdbx_seq_one_letter_code
_entity_poly.pdbx_strand_id
1 'polypeptide(L)'
;MVCCYLLYSGDQPNADEALKFYGRKRTLDEKGVTIPSQRRYVEYYGALLRSGVAYRAGAARVQVRELRMSPPPAAHVPAAAAPPDLVLCQADPHADPHSEHNVLVLKTPPGCVDVQRDENSIRICLTQCTPLFGDIRVDVYNKPKMKMRKEKLFHFWFNTFFVTAEVGAQRIPPLPDSPDLETYKLTLNKWQLDDAHKDKQHKHYSPDFKVELIVEKVPDSSTYRPACDRTRSPTSSSSSSGSVGSDPETDGNWDSGETPPSSSTLAL
;
A
#
# COMPACT_ATOMS: atom_id res chain seq x y z
N MET A 1 -11.41 15.97 -5.67
CA MET A 1 -11.77 16.59 -7.00
C MET A 1 -11.77 18.12 -6.94
N VAL A 2 -12.64 18.78 -6.13
CA VAL A 2 -12.74 20.26 -6.12
C VAL A 2 -11.41 20.96 -5.85
N CYS A 3 -10.63 20.52 -4.83
CA CYS A 3 -9.33 21.13 -4.54
C CYS A 3 -8.35 21.01 -5.71
N CYS A 4 -8.36 19.88 -6.43
CA CYS A 4 -7.52 19.72 -7.62
C CYS A 4 -7.97 20.63 -8.77
N TYR A 5 -9.29 20.83 -8.92
CA TYR A 5 -9.80 21.79 -9.90
C TYR A 5 -9.36 23.23 -9.58
N LEU A 6 -9.44 23.65 -8.32
CA LEU A 6 -8.98 24.98 -7.87
C LEU A 6 -7.48 25.21 -8.14
N LEU A 7 -6.69 24.15 -8.07
CA LEU A 7 -5.26 24.18 -8.44
C LEU A 7 -5.09 24.28 -9.97
N TYR A 8 -5.86 23.49 -10.72
CA TYR A 8 -5.81 23.46 -12.18
C TYR A 8 -6.24 24.79 -12.81
N SER A 9 -7.32 25.40 -12.30
CA SER A 9 -7.82 26.69 -12.79
C SER A 9 -6.94 27.88 -12.38
N GLY A 10 -6.00 27.68 -11.44
CA GLY A 10 -5.20 28.77 -10.89
C GLY A 10 -5.92 29.61 -9.84
N ASP A 11 -7.15 29.24 -9.44
CA ASP A 11 -7.90 29.95 -8.39
C ASP A 11 -7.21 29.88 -7.02
N GLN A 12 -6.40 28.84 -6.80
CA GLN A 12 -5.59 28.70 -5.60
C GLN A 12 -4.13 28.37 -5.97
N PRO A 13 -3.14 29.03 -5.33
CA PRO A 13 -1.73 28.94 -5.73
C PRO A 13 -1.06 27.60 -5.33
N ASN A 14 -1.59 26.92 -4.32
CA ASN A 14 -1.02 25.68 -3.80
C ASN A 14 -2.07 24.80 -3.10
N ALA A 15 -1.68 23.55 -2.79
CA ALA A 15 -2.57 22.55 -2.20
C ALA A 15 -3.13 22.97 -0.83
N ASP A 16 -2.32 23.62 0.00
CA ASP A 16 -2.75 24.06 1.33
C ASP A 16 -3.85 25.13 1.24
N GLU A 17 -3.67 26.14 0.38
CA GLU A 17 -4.69 27.16 0.16
C GLU A 17 -5.95 26.59 -0.48
N ALA A 18 -5.84 25.65 -1.42
CA ALA A 18 -6.99 24.98 -2.02
C ALA A 18 -7.80 24.17 -0.97
N LEU A 19 -7.11 23.45 -0.09
CA LEU A 19 -7.73 22.70 1.00
C LEU A 19 -8.40 23.60 2.02
N LYS A 20 -7.75 24.70 2.44
CA LYS A 20 -8.33 25.72 3.34
C LYS A 20 -9.54 26.40 2.73
N PHE A 21 -9.43 26.84 1.48
CA PHE A 21 -10.53 27.47 0.76
C PHE A 21 -11.74 26.55 0.68
N TYR A 22 -11.53 25.29 0.27
CA TYR A 22 -12.60 24.30 0.20
C TYR A 22 -13.23 24.05 1.58
N GLY A 23 -12.45 23.96 2.64
CA GLY A 23 -12.95 23.81 4.00
C GLY A 23 -13.89 24.94 4.39
N ARG A 24 -13.43 26.19 4.24
CA ARG A 24 -14.24 27.39 4.56
C ARG A 24 -15.54 27.51 3.76
N LYS A 25 -15.52 27.06 2.49
CA LYS A 25 -16.69 27.13 1.61
C LYS A 25 -17.67 25.95 1.78
N ARG A 26 -17.17 24.79 2.25
CA ARG A 26 -17.95 23.54 2.28
C ARG A 26 -18.55 23.24 3.63
N THR A 27 -17.88 23.58 4.75
CA THR A 27 -18.26 23.18 6.11
C THR A 27 -18.17 24.36 7.07
N LEU A 28 -19.06 24.37 8.05
CA LEU A 28 -19.08 25.40 9.11
C LEU A 28 -17.84 25.32 10.02
N ASP A 29 -17.28 24.13 10.19
CA ASP A 29 -16.07 23.87 11.00
C ASP A 29 -14.77 23.95 10.19
N GLU A 30 -14.85 24.43 8.95
CA GLU A 30 -13.74 24.64 8.01
C GLU A 30 -12.89 23.40 7.69
N LYS A 31 -13.39 22.20 8.00
CA LYS A 31 -12.60 20.96 7.86
C LYS A 31 -12.75 20.23 6.53
N GLY A 32 -13.24 20.77 5.50
CA GLY A 32 -13.52 20.21 4.16
C GLY A 32 -13.00 18.79 3.87
N VAL A 33 -11.68 18.63 3.64
CA VAL A 33 -11.04 17.33 3.44
C VAL A 33 -10.33 16.90 4.73
N THR A 34 -10.88 15.89 5.41
CA THR A 34 -10.40 15.45 6.74
C THR A 34 -9.54 14.18 6.70
N ILE A 35 -9.60 13.40 5.63
CA ILE A 35 -8.87 12.14 5.48
C ILE A 35 -7.42 12.46 5.01
N PRO A 36 -6.39 12.08 5.80
CA PRO A 36 -5.00 12.41 5.50
C PRO A 36 -4.53 11.94 4.11
N SER A 37 -4.87 10.73 3.71
CA SER A 37 -4.53 10.24 2.38
C SER A 37 -5.15 11.09 1.27
N GLN A 38 -6.40 11.54 1.41
CA GLN A 38 -7.02 12.43 0.41
C GLN A 38 -6.31 13.78 0.33
N ARG A 39 -5.87 14.34 1.47
CA ARG A 39 -5.07 15.58 1.49
C ARG A 39 -3.75 15.39 0.74
N ARG A 40 -3.05 14.28 0.99
CA ARG A 40 -1.79 13.92 0.30
C ARG A 40 -1.95 13.88 -1.21
N TYR A 41 -3.06 13.36 -1.72
CA TYR A 41 -3.31 13.33 -3.18
C TYR A 41 -3.57 14.72 -3.77
N VAL A 42 -4.11 15.67 -3.01
CA VAL A 42 -4.17 17.07 -3.44
C VAL A 42 -2.76 17.69 -3.49
N GLU A 43 -1.90 17.35 -2.51
CA GLU A 43 -0.48 17.77 -2.49
C GLU A 43 0.30 17.19 -3.67
N TYR A 44 0.09 15.91 -3.99
CA TYR A 44 0.66 15.26 -5.18
C TYR A 44 0.25 15.97 -6.46
N TYR A 45 -1.03 16.28 -6.62
CA TYR A 45 -1.52 16.97 -7.79
C TYR A 45 -0.93 18.39 -7.90
N GLY A 46 -0.86 19.11 -6.80
CA GLY A 46 -0.20 20.42 -6.76
C GLY A 46 1.29 20.36 -7.11
N ALA A 47 2.01 19.32 -6.68
CA ALA A 47 3.40 19.09 -7.05
C ALA A 47 3.55 18.78 -8.54
N LEU A 48 2.65 17.97 -9.08
CA LEU A 48 2.62 17.63 -10.51
C LEU A 48 2.46 18.88 -11.39
N LEU A 49 1.52 19.77 -11.05
CA LEU A 49 1.31 21.01 -11.78
C LEU A 49 2.55 21.92 -11.76
N ARG A 50 3.24 22.00 -10.62
CA ARG A 50 4.45 22.84 -10.49
C ARG A 50 5.65 22.26 -11.23
N SER A 51 5.80 20.93 -11.23
CA SER A 51 6.97 20.27 -11.84
C SER A 51 6.93 20.25 -13.37
N GLY A 52 5.73 20.38 -13.96
CA GLY A 52 5.54 20.23 -15.40
C GLY A 52 5.83 18.81 -15.93
N VAL A 53 6.13 17.85 -15.03
CA VAL A 53 6.43 16.46 -15.39
C VAL A 53 5.14 15.74 -15.74
N ALA A 54 5.10 15.07 -16.88
CA ALA A 54 3.95 14.27 -17.26
C ALA A 54 3.83 13.03 -16.35
N TYR A 55 2.69 12.93 -15.66
CA TYR A 55 2.36 11.72 -14.93
C TYR A 55 2.19 10.53 -15.90
N ARG A 56 2.89 9.43 -15.63
CA ARG A 56 2.74 8.16 -16.34
C ARG A 56 2.35 7.08 -15.35
N ALA A 57 1.12 6.59 -15.47
CA ALA A 57 0.66 5.46 -14.66
C ALA A 57 1.56 4.25 -14.90
N GLY A 58 2.00 3.60 -13.81
CA GLY A 58 2.84 2.41 -13.89
C GLY A 58 4.31 2.63 -14.26
N ALA A 59 4.75 3.87 -14.53
CA ALA A 59 6.14 4.17 -14.91
C ALA A 59 7.15 3.94 -13.77
N ALA A 60 6.72 3.98 -12.53
CA ALA A 60 7.58 3.76 -11.38
C ALA A 60 7.13 2.50 -10.62
N ARG A 61 7.94 1.46 -10.70
CA ARG A 61 7.74 0.23 -9.92
C ARG A 61 8.63 0.26 -8.69
N VAL A 62 8.08 -0.11 -7.54
CA VAL A 62 8.82 -0.16 -6.28
C VAL A 62 8.59 -1.48 -5.56
N GLN A 63 9.54 -1.88 -4.72
CA GLN A 63 9.37 -2.94 -3.73
C GLN A 63 9.42 -2.34 -2.33
N VAL A 64 8.52 -2.74 -1.46
CA VAL A 64 8.56 -2.36 -0.05
C VAL A 64 9.61 -3.23 0.66
N ARG A 65 10.55 -2.60 1.37
CA ARG A 65 11.62 -3.26 2.11
C ARG A 65 11.38 -3.22 3.61
N GLU A 66 10.95 -2.09 4.12
CA GLU A 66 10.76 -1.91 5.56
C GLU A 66 9.60 -0.93 5.83
N LEU A 67 8.84 -1.23 6.87
CA LEU A 67 7.93 -0.28 7.51
C LEU A 67 8.35 -0.16 8.97
N ARG A 68 8.74 1.04 9.39
CA ARG A 68 9.13 1.35 10.77
C ARG A 68 8.08 2.22 11.42
N MET A 69 7.70 1.89 12.64
CA MET A 69 6.82 2.66 13.52
C MET A 69 7.62 3.14 14.73
N SER A 70 7.62 4.43 15.02
CA SER A 70 8.31 5.00 16.18
C SER A 70 7.59 6.24 16.74
N PRO A 71 7.42 6.34 18.08
CA PRO A 71 7.53 5.24 19.03
C PRO A 71 6.49 4.15 18.79
N PRO A 72 6.61 2.95 19.39
CA PRO A 72 5.61 1.90 19.22
C PRO A 72 4.20 2.34 19.63
N PRO A 73 3.13 1.91 18.91
CA PRO A 73 1.76 2.13 19.37
C PRO A 73 1.53 1.52 20.76
N ALA A 74 0.68 2.13 21.58
CA ALA A 74 0.44 1.70 22.97
C ALA A 74 0.10 0.20 23.11
N ALA A 75 -0.66 -0.36 22.16
CA ALA A 75 -0.99 -1.79 22.11
C ALA A 75 0.22 -2.71 21.93
N HIS A 76 1.34 -2.18 21.46
CA HIS A 76 2.57 -2.92 21.15
C HIS A 76 3.75 -2.57 22.06
N VAL A 77 3.57 -1.70 23.05
CA VAL A 77 4.61 -1.38 24.07
C VAL A 77 4.98 -2.61 24.90
N PRO A 78 4.03 -3.48 25.35
CA PRO A 78 4.42 -4.70 26.07
C PRO A 78 5.22 -5.63 25.15
N ALA A 79 6.37 -6.12 25.64
CA ALA A 79 7.23 -7.05 24.90
C ALA A 79 6.50 -8.35 24.48
N ALA A 80 5.48 -8.77 25.25
CA ALA A 80 4.64 -9.94 24.97
C ALA A 80 3.51 -9.66 23.95
N ALA A 81 3.39 -8.43 23.42
CA ALA A 81 2.39 -8.14 22.41
C ALA A 81 2.70 -8.88 21.10
N ALA A 82 1.69 -9.44 20.46
CA ALA A 82 1.87 -10.08 19.15
C ALA A 82 2.40 -9.05 18.13
N PRO A 83 3.27 -9.44 17.18
CA PRO A 83 3.75 -8.53 16.17
C PRO A 83 2.59 -8.01 15.31
N PRO A 84 2.64 -6.74 14.87
CA PRO A 84 1.64 -6.21 13.95
C PRO A 84 1.67 -6.95 12.60
N ASP A 85 0.54 -6.93 11.91
CA ASP A 85 0.39 -7.55 10.59
C ASP A 85 0.31 -6.46 9.52
N LEU A 86 1.08 -6.61 8.46
CA LEU A 86 1.17 -5.67 7.35
C LEU A 86 0.44 -6.26 6.14
N VAL A 87 -0.46 -5.49 5.55
CA VAL A 87 -1.15 -5.85 4.31
C VAL A 87 -0.92 -4.75 3.28
N LEU A 88 -0.37 -5.14 2.14
CA LEU A 88 -0.19 -4.26 1.00
C LEU A 88 -1.33 -4.48 0.01
N CYS A 89 -1.92 -3.40 -0.45
CA CYS A 89 -2.97 -3.44 -1.44
C CYS A 89 -2.61 -2.47 -2.58
N GLN A 90 -2.81 -2.90 -3.80
CA GLN A 90 -2.63 -2.07 -5.00
C GLN A 90 -4.00 -1.79 -5.62
N ALA A 91 -4.26 -0.54 -6.01
CA ALA A 91 -5.44 -0.23 -6.79
C ALA A 91 -5.37 -0.99 -8.13
N ASP A 92 -6.46 -1.65 -8.49
CA ASP A 92 -6.54 -2.36 -9.77
C ASP A 92 -6.85 -1.36 -10.89
N PRO A 93 -5.91 -1.12 -11.82
CA PRO A 93 -6.13 -0.17 -12.91
C PRO A 93 -7.20 -0.64 -13.92
N HIS A 94 -7.59 -1.92 -13.87
CA HIS A 94 -8.58 -2.53 -14.76
C HIS A 94 -9.92 -2.83 -14.05
N ALA A 95 -10.02 -2.48 -12.76
CA ALA A 95 -11.27 -2.69 -12.03
C ALA A 95 -12.38 -1.80 -12.59
N ASP A 96 -13.58 -2.35 -12.67
CA ASP A 96 -14.79 -1.58 -12.95
C ASP A 96 -14.92 -0.47 -11.88
N PRO A 97 -15.05 0.81 -12.29
CA PRO A 97 -15.23 1.93 -11.35
C PRO A 97 -16.42 1.77 -10.39
N HIS A 98 -17.39 0.95 -10.74
CA HIS A 98 -18.58 0.64 -9.96
C HIS A 98 -18.43 -0.62 -9.08
N SER A 99 -17.33 -1.35 -9.19
CA SER A 99 -17.05 -2.53 -8.37
C SER A 99 -16.60 -2.11 -6.96
N GLU A 100 -17.10 -2.79 -5.94
CA GLU A 100 -16.62 -2.65 -4.57
C GLU A 100 -15.19 -3.21 -4.35
N HIS A 101 -14.66 -3.94 -5.33
CA HIS A 101 -13.39 -4.69 -5.26
C HIS A 101 -12.30 -4.08 -6.16
N ASN A 102 -12.07 -2.77 -6.02
CA ASN A 102 -11.08 -2.03 -6.83
C ASN A 102 -9.64 -2.16 -6.33
N VAL A 103 -9.37 -3.10 -5.44
CA VAL A 103 -8.06 -3.21 -4.79
C VAL A 103 -7.60 -4.66 -4.75
N LEU A 104 -6.43 -4.91 -5.35
CA LEU A 104 -5.73 -6.18 -5.28
C LEU A 104 -4.99 -6.28 -3.94
N VAL A 105 -5.37 -7.25 -3.11
CA VAL A 105 -4.64 -7.55 -1.88
C VAL A 105 -3.43 -8.41 -2.23
N LEU A 106 -2.24 -7.91 -1.95
CA LEU A 106 -0.99 -8.57 -2.23
C LEU A 106 -0.58 -9.42 -1.03
N LYS A 107 -0.56 -10.72 -1.22
CA LYS A 107 -0.11 -11.64 -0.19
C LYS A 107 1.41 -11.69 -0.16
N THR A 108 2.00 -11.33 0.98
CA THR A 108 3.43 -11.58 1.21
C THR A 108 3.65 -13.09 1.42
N PRO A 109 4.63 -13.70 0.74
CA PRO A 109 4.91 -15.13 0.93
C PRO A 109 5.22 -15.46 2.38
N PRO A 110 4.87 -16.66 2.86
CA PRO A 110 5.24 -17.11 4.20
C PRO A 110 6.77 -17.07 4.40
N GLY A 111 7.22 -16.59 5.56
CA GLY A 111 8.65 -16.49 5.88
C GLY A 111 9.37 -15.26 5.28
N CYS A 112 8.67 -14.42 4.51
CA CYS A 112 9.25 -13.21 3.93
C CYS A 112 9.02 -11.95 4.77
N VAL A 113 8.42 -12.06 5.95
CA VAL A 113 8.20 -10.96 6.89
C VAL A 113 8.96 -11.24 8.17
N ASP A 114 9.88 -10.36 8.51
CA ASP A 114 10.58 -10.34 9.80
C ASP A 114 10.14 -9.11 10.59
N VAL A 115 9.85 -9.28 11.88
CA VAL A 115 9.43 -8.18 12.76
C VAL A 115 10.43 -8.02 13.88
N GLN A 116 11.15 -6.93 13.84
CA GLN A 116 12.16 -6.56 14.82
C GLN A 116 11.61 -5.48 15.75
N ARG A 117 11.93 -5.59 17.03
CA ARG A 117 11.49 -4.63 18.07
C ARG A 117 12.71 -4.09 18.79
N ASP A 118 12.74 -2.80 18.88
CA ASP A 118 13.66 -2.04 19.73
C ASP A 118 12.83 -1.34 20.83
N GLU A 119 13.49 -0.73 21.81
CA GLU A 119 12.82 0.04 22.85
C GLU A 119 11.92 1.16 22.30
N ASN A 120 12.34 1.78 21.19
CA ASN A 120 11.72 2.97 20.62
C ASN A 120 11.11 2.74 19.25
N SER A 121 11.15 1.53 18.71
CA SER A 121 10.60 1.26 17.38
C SER A 121 10.18 -0.19 17.14
N ILE A 122 9.28 -0.37 16.19
CA ILE A 122 8.94 -1.67 15.60
C ILE A 122 9.23 -1.57 14.11
N ARG A 123 10.03 -2.49 13.58
CA ARG A 123 10.36 -2.62 12.17
C ARG A 123 9.74 -3.88 11.61
N ILE A 124 9.03 -3.75 10.50
CA ILE A 124 8.50 -4.85 9.71
C ILE A 124 9.32 -4.90 8.42
N CYS A 125 10.22 -5.86 8.31
CA CYS A 125 11.10 -6.03 7.17
C CYS A 125 10.52 -7.06 6.20
N LEU A 126 10.53 -6.76 4.90
CA LEU A 126 10.10 -7.65 3.85
C LEU A 126 11.31 -8.07 3.00
N THR A 127 11.65 -9.35 3.04
CA THR A 127 12.74 -9.92 2.23
C THR A 127 12.31 -10.13 0.79
N GLN A 128 11.01 -10.35 0.56
CA GLN A 128 10.40 -10.47 -0.76
C GLN A 128 9.09 -9.70 -0.80
N CYS A 129 8.97 -8.82 -1.77
CA CYS A 129 7.74 -8.10 -2.07
C CYS A 129 7.53 -8.10 -3.58
N THR A 130 6.32 -8.39 -4.02
CA THR A 130 5.95 -8.22 -5.42
C THR A 130 6.13 -6.75 -5.80
N PRO A 131 6.72 -6.45 -6.98
CA PRO A 131 6.82 -5.07 -7.44
C PRO A 131 5.45 -4.41 -7.52
N LEU A 132 5.34 -3.24 -6.92
CA LEU A 132 4.13 -2.41 -6.80
C LEU A 132 4.22 -1.25 -7.78
N PHE A 133 3.06 -0.79 -8.28
CA PHE A 133 2.98 0.41 -9.12
C PHE A 133 1.66 1.13 -8.93
N GLY A 134 1.65 2.44 -9.18
CA GLY A 134 0.46 3.28 -9.06
C GLY A 134 0.05 3.53 -7.61
N ASP A 135 -1.24 3.42 -7.32
CA ASP A 135 -1.81 3.73 -6.02
C ASP A 135 -1.77 2.52 -5.09
N ILE A 136 -1.06 2.68 -3.98
CA ILE A 136 -0.81 1.63 -3.00
C ILE A 136 -1.43 2.02 -1.66
N ARG A 137 -2.18 1.10 -1.07
CA ARG A 137 -2.64 1.18 0.32
C ARG A 137 -1.84 0.25 1.20
N VAL A 138 -1.36 0.78 2.29
CA VAL A 138 -0.69 0.05 3.36
C VAL A 138 -1.63 -0.01 4.54
N ASP A 139 -2.07 -1.20 4.91
CA ASP A 139 -2.89 -1.45 6.09
C ASP A 139 -2.04 -2.13 7.18
N VAL A 140 -2.09 -1.62 8.40
CA VAL A 140 -1.43 -2.21 9.57
C VAL A 140 -2.49 -2.65 10.56
N TYR A 141 -2.41 -3.92 10.98
CA TYR A 141 -3.38 -4.54 11.88
C TYR A 141 -2.72 -5.03 13.17
N ASN A 142 -3.49 -4.99 14.24
CA ASN A 142 -3.17 -5.71 15.45
C ASN A 142 -3.53 -7.20 15.29
N LYS A 143 -2.61 -8.12 15.60
CA LYS A 143 -2.93 -9.56 15.63
C LYS A 143 -3.71 -9.87 16.91
N PRO A 144 -4.93 -10.39 16.81
CA PRO A 144 -5.69 -10.76 17.99
C PRO A 144 -5.04 -11.94 18.72
N LYS A 145 -5.02 -11.91 20.05
CA LYS A 145 -4.50 -13.01 20.89
C LYS A 145 -5.37 -14.28 20.87
N MET A 146 -6.59 -14.22 20.36
CA MET A 146 -7.55 -15.32 20.21
C MET A 146 -8.32 -15.13 18.88
N LYS A 147 -9.27 -16.03 18.55
CA LYS A 147 -10.09 -16.03 17.32
C LYS A 147 -10.95 -14.76 17.10
N MET A 148 -10.54 -13.61 17.62
CA MET A 148 -11.20 -12.32 17.43
C MET A 148 -10.81 -11.73 16.06
N ARG A 149 -11.66 -10.82 15.56
CA ARG A 149 -11.41 -10.10 14.31
C ARG A 149 -10.14 -9.24 14.44
N LYS A 150 -9.32 -9.22 13.38
CA LYS A 150 -8.15 -8.30 13.31
C LYS A 150 -8.62 -6.86 13.46
N GLU A 151 -8.01 -6.12 14.36
CA GLU A 151 -8.26 -4.70 14.54
C GLU A 151 -7.28 -3.91 13.67
N LYS A 152 -7.81 -2.99 12.84
CA LYS A 152 -6.98 -2.09 12.05
C LYS A 152 -6.42 -1.02 12.96
N LEU A 153 -5.09 -0.87 12.98
CA LEU A 153 -4.39 0.19 13.70
C LEU A 153 -4.46 1.51 12.91
N PHE A 154 -3.96 1.50 11.70
CA PHE A 154 -4.00 2.61 10.78
C PHE A 154 -3.81 2.13 9.34
N HIS A 155 -4.04 3.01 8.41
CA HIS A 155 -3.67 2.80 7.02
C HIS A 155 -3.22 4.12 6.40
N PHE A 156 -2.65 4.03 5.20
CA PHE A 156 -2.35 5.19 4.37
C PHE A 156 -2.24 4.78 2.91
N TRP A 157 -2.51 5.75 2.02
CA TRP A 157 -2.30 5.60 0.60
C TRP A 157 -1.09 6.41 0.16
N PHE A 158 -0.35 5.87 -0.81
CA PHE A 158 0.68 6.60 -1.53
C PHE A 158 0.68 6.16 -2.99
N ASN A 159 1.31 6.97 -3.84
CA ASN A 159 1.49 6.60 -5.25
C ASN A 159 3.00 6.49 -5.54
N THR A 160 3.38 5.41 -6.21
CA THR A 160 4.79 5.06 -6.46
C THR A 160 5.53 6.10 -7.31
N PHE A 161 4.83 6.74 -8.27
CA PHE A 161 5.39 7.80 -9.09
C PHE A 161 5.86 8.99 -8.22
N PHE A 162 5.03 9.46 -7.30
CA PHE A 162 5.36 10.61 -6.46
C PHE A 162 6.46 10.30 -5.44
N VAL A 163 6.50 9.07 -4.92
CA VAL A 163 7.58 8.66 -4.02
C VAL A 163 8.93 8.65 -4.74
N THR A 164 9.00 8.12 -5.96
CA THR A 164 10.24 8.11 -6.75
C THR A 164 10.59 9.46 -7.36
N ALA A 165 9.62 10.39 -7.46
CA ALA A 165 9.84 11.78 -7.82
C ALA A 165 10.13 12.69 -6.60
N GLU A 166 10.35 12.10 -5.42
CA GLU A 166 10.68 12.78 -4.16
C GLU A 166 9.60 13.77 -3.69
N VAL A 167 8.35 13.55 -4.08
CA VAL A 167 7.22 14.33 -3.58
C VAL A 167 6.71 13.75 -2.26
N GLY A 168 7.09 14.37 -1.16
CA GLY A 168 6.78 13.90 0.19
C GLY A 168 7.64 12.71 0.65
N ALA A 169 8.57 12.25 -0.18
CA ALA A 169 9.56 11.24 0.14
C ALA A 169 10.99 11.77 -0.06
N GLN A 170 11.95 11.09 0.50
CA GLN A 170 13.37 11.43 0.43
C GLN A 170 14.15 10.27 -0.16
N ARG A 171 15.02 10.53 -1.14
CA ARG A 171 16.02 9.56 -1.57
C ARG A 171 17.04 9.37 -0.46
N ILE A 172 17.34 8.12 -0.13
CA ILE A 172 18.31 7.73 0.89
C ILE A 172 19.42 6.84 0.26
N PRO A 173 20.55 6.66 0.94
CA PRO A 173 21.56 5.71 0.47
C PRO A 173 20.96 4.31 0.22
N PRO A 174 21.43 3.59 -0.79
CA PRO A 174 21.00 2.23 -1.07
C PRO A 174 21.17 1.31 0.14
N LEU A 175 20.33 0.28 0.22
CA LEU A 175 20.45 -0.72 1.27
C LEU A 175 21.68 -1.61 1.04
N PRO A 176 22.31 -2.15 2.10
CA PRO A 176 23.53 -2.96 1.98
C PRO A 176 23.36 -4.23 1.12
N ASP A 177 22.15 -4.80 1.08
CA ASP A 177 21.82 -6.00 0.31
C ASP A 177 21.39 -5.71 -1.13
N SER A 178 21.24 -4.42 -1.48
CA SER A 178 20.84 -3.94 -2.81
C SER A 178 21.53 -2.62 -3.19
N PRO A 179 22.88 -2.58 -3.27
CA PRO A 179 23.65 -1.34 -3.43
C PRO A 179 23.41 -0.64 -4.78
N ASP A 180 22.87 -1.34 -5.76
CA ASP A 180 22.62 -0.81 -7.11
C ASP A 180 21.21 -0.24 -7.28
N LEU A 181 20.35 -0.33 -6.27
CA LEU A 181 18.96 0.14 -6.35
C LEU A 181 18.76 1.51 -5.69
N GLU A 182 17.98 2.35 -6.37
CA GLU A 182 17.55 3.63 -5.79
C GLU A 182 16.57 3.37 -4.65
N THR A 183 16.88 3.91 -3.48
CA THR A 183 16.08 3.71 -2.26
C THR A 183 15.43 5.02 -1.83
N TYR A 184 14.16 4.95 -1.47
CA TYR A 184 13.37 6.09 -1.06
C TYR A 184 12.71 5.83 0.29
N LYS A 185 12.59 6.87 1.10
CA LYS A 185 11.94 6.86 2.40
C LYS A 185 10.77 7.84 2.42
N LEU A 186 9.57 7.33 2.63
CA LEU A 186 8.38 8.11 2.91
C LEU A 186 8.18 8.17 4.42
N THR A 187 8.17 9.38 5.00
CA THR A 187 7.94 9.59 6.42
C THR A 187 6.59 10.26 6.64
N LEU A 188 5.74 9.63 7.44
CA LEU A 188 4.40 10.10 7.76
C LEU A 188 4.26 10.24 9.29
N ASN A 189 3.89 11.43 9.75
CA ASN A 189 3.56 11.63 11.15
C ASN A 189 2.13 11.14 11.46
N LYS A 190 1.77 11.08 12.73
CA LYS A 190 0.45 10.63 13.21
C LYS A 190 -0.72 11.26 12.44
N TRP A 191 -0.64 12.55 12.15
CA TRP A 191 -1.72 13.32 11.52
C TRP A 191 -1.85 13.07 10.01
N GLN A 192 -0.87 12.41 9.43
CA GLN A 192 -0.81 12.01 8.03
C GLN A 192 -1.22 10.54 7.80
N LEU A 193 -1.65 9.84 8.86
CA LEU A 193 -2.09 8.45 8.83
C LEU A 193 -3.60 8.36 9.04
N ASP A 194 -4.27 7.65 8.15
CA ASP A 194 -5.71 7.43 8.25
C ASP A 194 -6.00 6.54 9.47
N ASP A 195 -7.08 6.82 10.17
CA ASP A 195 -7.49 6.29 11.47
C ASP A 195 -6.63 6.78 12.64
N ALA A 196 -5.31 6.74 12.59
CA ALA A 196 -4.45 7.23 13.68
C ALA A 196 -4.65 8.72 13.99
N HIS A 197 -4.94 9.56 12.98
CA HIS A 197 -5.23 11.00 13.15
C HIS A 197 -6.47 11.30 14.01
N LYS A 198 -7.36 10.31 14.18
CA LYS A 198 -8.56 10.45 15.01
C LYS A 198 -8.25 10.38 16.50
N ASP A 199 -7.11 9.82 16.90
CA ASP A 199 -6.69 9.71 18.30
C ASP A 199 -6.13 11.05 18.84
N LYS A 200 -6.99 12.02 19.01
CA LYS A 200 -6.65 13.37 19.50
C LYS A 200 -6.14 13.39 20.94
N GLN A 201 -6.53 12.40 21.73
CA GLN A 201 -6.14 12.30 23.14
C GLN A 201 -4.85 11.53 23.37
N HIS A 202 -4.20 11.07 22.29
CA HIS A 202 -2.94 10.32 22.35
C HIS A 202 -3.00 9.04 23.19
N LYS A 203 -4.16 8.38 23.20
CA LYS A 203 -4.37 7.13 23.97
C LYS A 203 -3.69 5.93 23.32
N HIS A 204 -3.65 5.91 21.99
CA HIS A 204 -3.12 4.79 21.21
C HIS A 204 -1.77 5.11 20.56
N TYR A 205 -1.56 6.38 20.23
CA TYR A 205 -0.36 6.84 19.55
C TYR A 205 0.19 8.09 20.24
N SER A 206 1.50 8.12 20.50
CA SER A 206 2.19 9.32 20.95
C SER A 206 1.97 10.50 19.98
N PRO A 207 2.01 11.76 20.46
CA PRO A 207 2.04 12.93 19.57
C PRO A 207 3.17 12.86 18.52
N ASP A 208 4.31 12.27 18.89
CA ASP A 208 5.50 12.13 18.04
C ASP A 208 5.48 10.85 17.18
N PHE A 209 4.36 10.11 17.19
CA PHE A 209 4.23 8.90 16.40
C PHE A 209 4.44 9.16 14.92
N LYS A 210 5.32 8.40 14.33
CA LYS A 210 5.60 8.44 12.89
C LYS A 210 5.79 7.04 12.31
N VAL A 211 5.53 6.95 11.04
CA VAL A 211 5.79 5.77 10.21
C VAL A 211 6.79 6.16 9.13
N GLU A 212 7.81 5.33 8.95
CA GLU A 212 8.76 5.43 7.87
C GLU A 212 8.61 4.20 6.98
N LEU A 213 8.29 4.41 5.71
CA LEU A 213 8.20 3.36 4.69
C LEU A 213 9.43 3.46 3.81
N ILE A 214 10.21 2.38 3.71
CA ILE A 214 11.38 2.27 2.85
C ILE A 214 11.01 1.43 1.64
N VAL A 215 11.24 1.98 0.47
CA VAL A 215 10.98 1.33 -0.81
C VAL A 215 12.19 1.42 -1.72
N GLU A 216 12.38 0.41 -2.54
CA GLU A 216 13.38 0.39 -3.60
C GLU A 216 12.72 0.47 -4.96
N LYS A 217 13.27 1.28 -5.84
CA LYS A 217 12.83 1.37 -7.22
C LYS A 217 13.32 0.16 -8.00
N VAL A 218 12.39 -0.54 -8.63
CA VAL A 218 12.69 -1.69 -9.47
C VAL A 218 13.00 -1.20 -10.89
N PRO A 219 14.14 -1.59 -11.48
CA PRO A 219 14.45 -1.25 -12.87
C PRO A 219 13.41 -1.80 -13.84
N ASP A 220 13.14 -1.04 -14.90
CA ASP A 220 12.17 -1.40 -15.96
C ASP A 220 12.67 -2.53 -16.89
N SER A 221 13.57 -3.37 -16.47
CA SER A 221 14.15 -4.37 -17.36
C SER A 221 13.57 -5.76 -17.13
N SER A 222 13.39 -6.48 -18.24
CA SER A 222 13.15 -7.92 -18.34
C SER A 222 14.24 -8.80 -17.68
N THR A 223 15.19 -8.20 -16.97
CA THR A 223 16.37 -8.84 -16.34
C THR A 223 16.32 -8.89 -14.82
N TYR A 224 15.28 -8.37 -14.16
CA TYR A 224 15.18 -8.48 -12.71
C TYR A 224 14.87 -9.92 -12.29
N ARG A 225 15.88 -10.62 -11.78
CA ARG A 225 15.75 -11.90 -11.07
C ARG A 225 15.70 -11.62 -9.56
N PRO A 226 14.65 -12.04 -8.83
CA PRO A 226 14.62 -11.95 -7.37
C PRO A 226 15.83 -12.64 -6.76
N ALA A 227 16.37 -12.07 -5.68
CA ALA A 227 17.60 -12.58 -5.02
C ALA A 227 17.51 -14.04 -4.52
N CYS A 228 16.30 -14.59 -4.36
CA CYS A 228 16.12 -15.98 -3.91
C CYS A 228 16.50 -17.06 -4.95
N ASP A 229 16.72 -16.71 -6.22
CA ASP A 229 17.12 -17.69 -7.26
C ASP A 229 18.65 -17.93 -7.33
N ARG A 230 19.44 -17.27 -6.50
CA ARG A 230 20.92 -17.39 -6.53
C ARG A 230 21.48 -18.64 -5.82
N THR A 231 20.62 -19.49 -5.23
CA THR A 231 21.08 -20.68 -4.47
C THR A 231 20.86 -22.01 -5.18
N ARG A 232 20.42 -22.03 -6.44
CA ARG A 232 20.40 -23.27 -7.24
C ARG A 232 21.58 -23.29 -8.21
N SER A 233 22.66 -23.95 -7.79
CA SER A 233 23.72 -24.42 -8.70
C SER A 233 23.14 -25.42 -9.70
N PRO A 234 23.50 -25.38 -10.97
CA PRO A 234 23.04 -26.35 -11.93
C PRO A 234 23.77 -27.69 -11.69
N THR A 235 23.09 -28.64 -11.08
CA THR A 235 23.51 -30.04 -11.15
C THR A 235 23.11 -30.57 -12.52
N SER A 236 24.13 -30.86 -13.29
CA SER A 236 24.06 -31.62 -14.51
C SER A 236 23.43 -33.00 -14.27
N SER A 237 22.36 -33.31 -14.98
CA SER A 237 21.91 -34.68 -15.14
C SER A 237 21.46 -34.91 -16.58
N SER A 238 22.15 -35.88 -17.13
CA SER A 238 22.08 -36.49 -18.41
C SER A 238 20.69 -37.02 -18.81
N SER A 239 20.50 -36.97 -20.12
CA SER A 239 19.47 -37.59 -20.95
C SER A 239 19.12 -39.04 -20.61
N SER A 240 17.84 -39.39 -20.65
CA SER A 240 17.38 -40.65 -21.20
C SER A 240 15.95 -40.57 -21.72
N SER A 241 15.79 -41.00 -22.93
CA SER A 241 14.61 -41.17 -23.77
C SER A 241 13.68 -42.28 -23.28
N GLY A 242 12.35 -42.12 -23.51
CA GLY A 242 11.41 -43.26 -23.36
C GLY A 242 9.95 -42.86 -23.54
N SER A 243 9.47 -42.99 -24.74
CA SER A 243 8.22 -43.48 -25.34
C SER A 243 6.88 -43.47 -24.61
N VAL A 244 5.93 -42.81 -25.26
CA VAL A 244 4.57 -43.19 -25.72
C VAL A 244 3.65 -44.00 -24.76
N GLY A 245 2.43 -43.47 -24.52
CA GLY A 245 1.30 -44.18 -23.96
C GLY A 245 0.02 -43.34 -23.95
N SER A 246 -0.93 -43.78 -24.71
CA SER A 246 -2.23 -43.24 -25.15
C SER A 246 -3.25 -43.02 -24.04
N ASP A 247 -4.25 -42.17 -24.38
CA ASP A 247 -5.52 -41.84 -23.74
C ASP A 247 -6.38 -43.04 -23.24
N PRO A 248 -7.42 -42.82 -22.41
CA PRO A 248 -8.70 -42.36 -22.95
C PRO A 248 -9.55 -41.42 -22.06
N GLU A 249 -10.45 -40.78 -22.77
CA GLU A 249 -11.58 -39.95 -22.33
C GLU A 249 -12.49 -40.61 -21.29
N THR A 250 -13.08 -39.79 -20.38
CA THR A 250 -14.40 -40.06 -19.83
C THR A 250 -15.18 -38.76 -19.62
N ASP A 251 -16.28 -38.69 -20.33
CA ASP A 251 -17.42 -37.81 -20.18
C ASP A 251 -17.97 -37.80 -18.73
N GLY A 252 -18.36 -36.62 -18.27
CA GLY A 252 -19.12 -36.43 -17.03
C GLY A 252 -20.04 -35.21 -17.14
N ASN A 253 -21.16 -35.45 -17.75
CA ASN A 253 -22.37 -34.62 -17.79
C ASN A 253 -22.82 -34.17 -16.39
N TRP A 254 -23.05 -32.85 -16.16
CA TRP A 254 -23.89 -32.35 -15.08
C TRP A 254 -24.99 -31.45 -15.60
N ASP A 255 -26.15 -31.96 -15.37
CA ASP A 255 -27.45 -31.46 -15.74
C ASP A 255 -27.89 -30.25 -14.92
N SER A 256 -28.70 -29.47 -15.54
CA SER A 256 -29.47 -28.28 -15.18
C SER A 256 -30.37 -28.42 -13.95
N GLY A 257 -30.64 -27.30 -13.30
CA GLY A 257 -31.88 -27.09 -12.56
C GLY A 257 -31.75 -26.18 -11.34
N GLU A 258 -32.19 -24.98 -11.41
CA GLU A 258 -33.38 -24.41 -10.80
C GLU A 258 -33.28 -22.89 -10.67
N THR A 259 -34.26 -22.21 -11.20
CA THR A 259 -34.57 -20.79 -11.09
C THR A 259 -35.20 -20.46 -9.73
N PRO A 260 -34.94 -19.27 -9.14
CA PRO A 260 -35.68 -18.78 -7.99
C PRO A 260 -36.92 -17.97 -8.37
N PRO A 261 -37.94 -17.91 -7.52
CA PRO A 261 -39.17 -17.19 -7.80
C PRO A 261 -39.05 -15.69 -7.43
N SER A 262 -39.68 -14.90 -8.26
CA SER A 262 -40.04 -13.51 -8.10
C SER A 262 -41.19 -13.32 -7.11
N SER A 263 -41.14 -12.25 -6.31
CA SER A 263 -42.30 -11.42 -5.87
C SER A 263 -41.80 -10.39 -4.85
N SER A 264 -42.07 -9.22 -4.95
CA SER A 264 -43.15 -8.24 -5.17
C SER A 264 -43.13 -7.21 -4.03
N THR A 265 -42.98 -5.92 -4.40
CA THR A 265 -43.78 -4.74 -4.03
C THR A 265 -44.12 -4.45 -2.56
N LEU A 266 -43.76 -3.25 -2.11
CA LEU A 266 -44.54 -2.14 -1.51
C LEU A 266 -43.57 -1.21 -0.76
N ALA A 267 -43.41 0.00 -1.19
CA ALA A 267 -44.10 1.27 -0.91
C ALA A 267 -44.24 1.61 0.60
N LEU A 268 -43.40 2.54 1.04
CA LEU A 268 -43.73 3.82 1.68
C LEU A 268 -42.44 4.59 1.93
#